data_1912d6adb95fb8285fb15e55e136d8ba
#
_entry.id   1912d6adb95fb8285fb15e55e136d8ba
#
_cell.length_a   1.000
_cell.length_b   1.000
_cell.length_c   1.000
_cell.angle_alpha   90.00
_cell.angle_beta   90.00
_cell.angle_gamma   90.00
#
_symmetry.space_group_name_H-M   'P 1'
#
loop_
_entity.id
_entity.type
_entity.pdbx_description
1 polymer ?
#
loop_
_entity_poly.entity_id
_entity_poly.type
_entity_poly.pdbx_seq_one_letter_code
_entity_poly.pdbx_strand_id
1 'polypeptide(L)'
;MSGTLITGGAGSLGREITRQLVAKNPHQRIVIYSRDEGKQQAMREEIPEGGPDGARYMLGDICDTDRLTAAMKYCDRVIHCAALKMIDTCEYDVYEATRINVMGTLSVAKACTRSHIPRAIYVSTDKAVDPVSTYGFTKGLAEDIWIHSNLHSDTCSFMATRYGNVISSTKSVFHQWEKLRMEGKPIPVTHPDVTRYYWTLSNAANFVLKRLEDGSRGIIYAPSMRSYLIHDIAKLYGTPTITGWRCPEKIHEILWTDHETSYTTSMGHYYAIYPESHPWGDTFMVGMPVTSTCSSADHISDFKKDFIDGHTA
;
A
#
# COMPACT_ATOMS: atom_id res chain seq x y z
N MET A 1 -26.57 -6.76 0.70
CA MET A 1 -25.65 -6.60 -0.46
C MET A 1 -24.34 -6.08 0.07
N SER A 2 -23.23 -6.76 -0.22
CA SER A 2 -21.89 -6.36 0.23
C SER A 2 -21.28 -5.44 -0.82
N GLY A 3 -20.97 -4.20 -0.46
CA GLY A 3 -20.34 -3.21 -1.34
C GLY A 3 -18.96 -2.80 -0.83
N THR A 4 -18.00 -2.61 -1.74
CA THR A 4 -16.63 -2.18 -1.41
C THR A 4 -16.34 -0.82 -2.04
N LEU A 5 -15.96 0.17 -1.22
CA LEU A 5 -15.43 1.44 -1.73
C LEU A 5 -13.89 1.38 -1.72
N ILE A 6 -13.26 1.81 -2.82
CA ILE A 6 -11.81 1.84 -2.98
C ILE A 6 -11.39 3.28 -3.25
N THR A 7 -10.78 3.95 -2.27
CA THR A 7 -10.18 5.26 -2.49
C THR A 7 -8.86 5.11 -3.25
N GLY A 8 -8.55 6.03 -4.16
CA GLY A 8 -7.44 5.83 -5.09
C GLY A 8 -7.67 4.65 -6.05
N GLY A 9 -8.93 4.25 -6.22
CA GLY A 9 -9.33 3.04 -6.93
C GLY A 9 -8.89 2.98 -8.39
N ALA A 10 -8.69 4.13 -9.06
CA ALA A 10 -8.15 4.17 -10.42
C ALA A 10 -6.60 4.12 -10.48
N GLY A 11 -5.90 4.02 -9.32
CA GLY A 11 -4.46 3.76 -9.25
C GLY A 11 -4.12 2.31 -9.53
N SER A 12 -2.80 1.98 -9.68
CA SER A 12 -2.35 0.63 -9.99
C SER A 12 -2.92 -0.43 -9.05
N LEU A 13 -2.78 -0.22 -7.72
CA LEU A 13 -3.28 -1.18 -6.73
C LEU A 13 -4.81 -1.24 -6.72
N GLY A 14 -5.50 -0.09 -6.75
CA GLY A 14 -6.95 -0.06 -6.75
C GLY A 14 -7.56 -0.76 -7.97
N ARG A 15 -6.94 -0.61 -9.15
CA ARG A 15 -7.31 -1.31 -10.39
C ARG A 15 -7.16 -2.83 -10.25
N GLU A 16 -6.02 -3.28 -9.71
CA GLU A 16 -5.78 -4.72 -9.51
C GLU A 16 -6.74 -5.31 -8.47
N ILE A 17 -6.99 -4.62 -7.36
CA ILE A 17 -7.99 -5.01 -6.36
C ILE A 17 -9.37 -5.14 -7.01
N THR A 18 -9.77 -4.14 -7.81
CA THR A 18 -11.05 -4.17 -8.51
C THR A 18 -11.14 -5.36 -9.45
N ARG A 19 -10.08 -5.65 -10.22
CA ARG A 19 -10.02 -6.80 -11.13
C ARG A 19 -10.22 -8.12 -10.38
N GLN A 20 -9.54 -8.31 -9.24
CA GLN A 20 -9.68 -9.51 -8.42
C GLN A 20 -11.07 -9.63 -7.79
N LEU A 21 -11.68 -8.53 -7.35
CA LEU A 21 -13.05 -8.52 -6.83
C LEU A 21 -14.07 -8.88 -7.91
N VAL A 22 -13.96 -8.30 -9.10
CA VAL A 22 -14.85 -8.60 -10.25
C VAL A 22 -14.69 -10.05 -10.69
N ALA A 23 -13.46 -10.56 -10.73
CA ALA A 23 -13.20 -11.97 -11.05
C ALA A 23 -13.82 -12.94 -10.02
N LYS A 24 -13.81 -12.58 -8.73
CA LYS A 24 -14.41 -13.36 -7.65
C LYS A 24 -15.95 -13.31 -7.67
N ASN A 25 -16.51 -12.12 -7.91
CA ASN A 25 -17.95 -11.90 -8.02
C ASN A 25 -18.26 -10.67 -8.91
N PRO A 26 -18.64 -10.90 -10.18
CA PRO A 26 -18.92 -9.80 -11.14
C PRO A 26 -20.14 -8.95 -10.76
N HIS A 27 -21.00 -9.45 -9.89
CA HIS A 27 -22.19 -8.74 -9.39
C HIS A 27 -21.96 -8.02 -8.07
N GLN A 28 -20.71 -8.01 -7.54
CA GLN A 28 -20.40 -7.27 -6.34
C GLN A 28 -20.37 -5.76 -6.62
N ARG A 29 -21.04 -4.97 -5.78
CA ARG A 29 -20.96 -3.52 -5.82
C ARG A 29 -19.55 -3.06 -5.47
N ILE A 30 -18.88 -2.35 -6.39
CA ILE A 30 -17.54 -1.76 -6.19
C ILE A 30 -17.62 -0.28 -6.54
N VAL A 31 -17.22 0.59 -5.62
CA VAL A 31 -17.14 2.04 -5.85
C VAL A 31 -15.68 2.44 -5.99
N ILE A 32 -15.29 2.83 -7.20
CA ILE A 32 -13.96 3.35 -7.55
C ILE A 32 -13.97 4.86 -7.30
N TYR A 33 -13.34 5.30 -6.22
CA TYR A 33 -13.31 6.70 -5.82
C TYR A 33 -11.91 7.30 -6.04
N SER A 34 -11.78 8.30 -6.88
CA SER A 34 -10.50 8.97 -7.16
C SER A 34 -10.73 10.35 -7.80
N ARG A 35 -9.67 11.19 -7.81
CA ARG A 35 -9.70 12.54 -8.41
C ARG A 35 -9.42 12.56 -9.91
N ASP A 36 -8.78 11.53 -10.44
CA ASP A 36 -8.22 11.48 -11.79
C ASP A 36 -9.26 10.89 -12.76
N GLU A 37 -9.92 11.78 -13.50
CA GLU A 37 -10.94 11.42 -14.49
C GLU A 37 -10.34 10.57 -15.64
N GLY A 38 -9.15 10.92 -16.12
CA GLY A 38 -8.50 10.19 -17.21
C GLY A 38 -8.17 8.75 -16.83
N LYS A 39 -7.69 8.53 -15.60
CA LYS A 39 -7.46 7.16 -15.11
C LYS A 39 -8.75 6.39 -14.89
N GLN A 40 -9.82 7.05 -14.44
CA GLN A 40 -11.13 6.40 -14.34
C GLN A 40 -11.66 6.03 -15.73
N GLN A 41 -11.52 6.90 -16.72
CA GLN A 41 -11.95 6.61 -18.09
C GLN A 41 -11.18 5.42 -18.67
N ALA A 42 -9.85 5.40 -18.56
CA ALA A 42 -9.03 4.26 -19.00
C ALA A 42 -9.39 2.95 -18.27
N MET A 43 -9.77 3.04 -16.99
CA MET A 43 -10.19 1.87 -16.24
C MET A 43 -11.58 1.35 -16.65
N ARG A 44 -12.51 2.23 -17.05
CA ARG A 44 -13.84 1.83 -17.57
C ARG A 44 -13.75 1.02 -18.86
N GLU A 45 -12.72 1.25 -19.67
CA GLU A 45 -12.48 0.46 -20.90
C GLU A 45 -12.11 -1.00 -20.57
N GLU A 46 -11.40 -1.22 -19.45
CA GLU A 46 -11.01 -2.56 -19.00
C GLU A 46 -12.08 -3.23 -18.12
N ILE A 47 -12.71 -2.44 -17.25
CA ILE A 47 -13.71 -2.87 -16.27
C ILE A 47 -14.93 -1.97 -16.44
N PRO A 48 -15.87 -2.31 -17.34
CA PRO A 48 -17.07 -1.52 -17.59
C PRO A 48 -17.96 -1.36 -16.35
N GLU A 49 -18.74 -0.32 -16.31
CA GLU A 49 -19.77 -0.15 -15.28
C GLU A 49 -20.76 -1.32 -15.30
N GLY A 50 -20.94 -1.94 -14.13
CA GLY A 50 -21.75 -3.15 -13.97
C GLY A 50 -23.19 -2.93 -13.51
N GLY A 51 -23.77 -1.75 -13.80
CA GLY A 51 -25.13 -1.42 -13.33
C GLY A 51 -25.19 -1.19 -11.81
N PRO A 52 -26.35 -1.45 -11.15
CA PRO A 52 -26.53 -1.17 -9.72
C PRO A 52 -25.59 -1.93 -8.82
N ASP A 53 -25.23 -3.15 -9.19
CA ASP A 53 -24.47 -4.12 -8.40
C ASP A 53 -23.07 -4.40 -8.98
N GLY A 54 -22.54 -3.55 -9.87
CA GLY A 54 -21.22 -3.70 -10.45
C GLY A 54 -20.26 -2.56 -10.08
N ALA A 55 -19.21 -2.40 -10.90
CA ALA A 55 -18.25 -1.32 -10.74
C ALA A 55 -18.91 0.04 -11.01
N ARG A 56 -18.67 1.00 -10.14
CA ARG A 56 -19.14 2.38 -10.23
C ARG A 56 -17.97 3.34 -10.04
N TYR A 57 -17.89 4.33 -10.88
CA TYR A 57 -16.83 5.31 -10.90
C TYR A 57 -17.33 6.65 -10.35
N MET A 58 -16.70 7.11 -9.27
CA MET A 58 -17.03 8.36 -8.61
C MET A 58 -15.82 9.27 -8.50
N LEU A 59 -15.93 10.46 -9.11
CA LEU A 59 -14.93 11.51 -8.93
C LEU A 59 -15.09 12.16 -7.55
N GLY A 60 -13.97 12.35 -6.85
CA GLY A 60 -13.96 13.05 -5.57
C GLY A 60 -12.60 13.13 -4.92
N ASP A 61 -12.43 14.12 -4.04
CA ASP A 61 -11.24 14.29 -3.19
C ASP A 61 -11.47 13.53 -1.87
N ILE A 62 -10.45 12.84 -1.37
CA ILE A 62 -10.51 12.14 -0.08
C ILE A 62 -10.58 13.10 1.13
N CYS A 63 -10.29 14.38 0.93
CA CYS A 63 -10.48 15.41 1.96
C CYS A 63 -11.94 15.87 2.09
N ASP A 64 -12.82 15.50 1.16
CA ASP A 64 -14.25 15.80 1.22
C ASP A 64 -15.01 14.67 1.93
N THR A 65 -15.19 14.82 3.23
CA THR A 65 -15.86 13.83 4.08
C THR A 65 -17.34 13.61 3.69
N ASP A 66 -18.03 14.64 3.26
CA ASP A 66 -19.46 14.53 2.90
C ASP A 66 -19.61 13.78 1.58
N ARG A 67 -18.75 14.07 0.60
CA ARG A 67 -18.70 13.35 -0.68
C ARG A 67 -18.33 11.87 -0.46
N LEU A 68 -17.37 11.59 0.43
CA LEU A 68 -17.00 10.22 0.82
C LEU A 68 -18.17 9.48 1.47
N THR A 69 -18.87 10.12 2.42
CA THR A 69 -20.05 9.55 3.09
C THR A 69 -21.14 9.19 2.07
N ALA A 70 -21.39 10.07 1.10
CA ALA A 70 -22.34 9.78 0.03
C ALA A 70 -21.86 8.61 -0.87
N ALA A 71 -20.55 8.52 -1.15
CA ALA A 71 -19.97 7.44 -1.95
C ALA A 71 -20.02 6.08 -1.23
N MET A 72 -19.96 6.06 0.11
CA MET A 72 -20.05 4.86 0.95
C MET A 72 -21.46 4.29 1.07
N LYS A 73 -22.46 4.97 0.55
CA LYS A 73 -23.84 4.47 0.57
C LYS A 73 -23.94 3.07 -0.05
N TYR A 74 -24.44 2.12 0.72
CA TYR A 74 -24.51 0.69 0.38
C TYR A 74 -23.16 -0.03 0.29
N CYS A 75 -22.11 0.50 0.92
CA CYS A 75 -20.85 -0.20 1.15
C CYS A 75 -20.79 -0.71 2.58
N ASP A 76 -20.17 -1.87 2.76
CA ASP A 76 -19.85 -2.47 4.06
C ASP A 76 -18.33 -2.64 4.23
N ARG A 77 -17.55 -2.30 3.20
CA ARG A 77 -16.10 -2.38 3.19
C ARG A 77 -15.46 -1.16 2.56
N VAL A 78 -14.33 -0.73 3.13
CA VAL A 78 -13.53 0.35 2.56
C VAL A 78 -12.06 -0.08 2.45
N ILE A 79 -11.46 0.16 1.29
CA ILE A 79 -10.02 -0.02 1.05
C ILE A 79 -9.44 1.35 0.75
N HIS A 80 -8.59 1.85 1.64
CA HIS A 80 -7.99 3.16 1.51
C HIS A 80 -6.59 3.07 0.89
N CYS A 81 -6.51 3.26 -0.44
CA CYS A 81 -5.27 3.26 -1.22
C CYS A 81 -4.81 4.66 -1.66
N ALA A 82 -5.66 5.67 -1.51
CA ALA A 82 -5.34 7.01 -1.98
C ALA A 82 -4.22 7.65 -1.16
N ALA A 83 -3.15 8.07 -1.83
CA ALA A 83 -2.04 8.82 -1.24
C ALA A 83 -1.22 9.52 -2.33
N LEU A 84 -0.50 10.57 -1.96
CA LEU A 84 0.68 11.02 -2.69
C LEU A 84 1.83 10.09 -2.31
N LYS A 85 2.45 9.43 -3.30
CA LYS A 85 3.44 8.38 -3.06
C LYS A 85 4.84 8.66 -3.61
N MET A 86 4.98 9.73 -4.40
CA MET A 86 6.26 10.11 -4.99
C MET A 86 7.05 10.90 -3.95
N ILE A 87 8.19 10.37 -3.52
CA ILE A 87 9.02 10.98 -2.47
C ILE A 87 9.40 12.41 -2.87
N ASP A 88 9.96 12.61 -4.07
CA ASP A 88 10.38 13.93 -4.55
C ASP A 88 9.21 14.94 -4.54
N THR A 89 8.00 14.50 -4.91
CA THR A 89 6.81 15.36 -4.88
C THR A 89 6.41 15.71 -3.45
N CYS A 90 6.48 14.77 -2.53
CA CYS A 90 6.14 15.00 -1.12
C CYS A 90 7.17 15.90 -0.43
N GLU A 91 8.47 15.78 -0.78
CA GLU A 91 9.52 16.67 -0.28
C GLU A 91 9.34 18.09 -0.80
N TYR A 92 8.95 18.24 -2.07
CA TYR A 92 8.73 19.55 -2.68
C TYR A 92 7.46 20.23 -2.16
N ASP A 93 6.38 19.50 -2.00
CA ASP A 93 5.07 20.02 -1.57
C ASP A 93 4.56 19.31 -0.30
N VAL A 94 5.21 19.67 0.83
CA VAL A 94 4.90 19.14 2.16
C VAL A 94 3.46 19.44 2.58
N TYR A 95 2.92 20.60 2.19
CA TYR A 95 1.53 20.97 2.52
C TYR A 95 0.53 20.05 1.84
N GLU A 96 0.67 19.80 0.55
CA GLU A 96 -0.21 18.91 -0.18
C GLU A 96 -0.02 17.45 0.26
N ALA A 97 1.22 17.02 0.56
CA ALA A 97 1.49 15.71 1.14
C ALA A 97 0.76 15.52 2.47
N THR A 98 0.82 16.50 3.36
CA THR A 98 0.10 16.50 4.65
C THR A 98 -1.40 16.53 4.43
N ARG A 99 -1.90 17.41 3.56
CA ARG A 99 -3.33 17.52 3.26
C ARG A 99 -3.91 16.20 2.76
N ILE A 100 -3.24 15.56 1.84
CA ILE A 100 -3.75 14.31 1.22
C ILE A 100 -3.49 13.10 2.12
N ASN A 101 -2.24 12.88 2.54
CA ASN A 101 -1.89 11.63 3.22
C ASN A 101 -2.43 11.61 4.66
N VAL A 102 -2.41 12.74 5.37
CA VAL A 102 -2.81 12.81 6.77
C VAL A 102 -4.28 13.22 6.90
N MET A 103 -4.63 14.43 6.44
CA MET A 103 -6.00 14.95 6.60
C MET A 103 -7.01 14.20 5.74
N GLY A 104 -6.60 13.76 4.54
CA GLY A 104 -7.41 12.90 3.69
C GLY A 104 -7.72 11.55 4.36
N THR A 105 -6.71 10.91 4.98
CA THR A 105 -6.91 9.65 5.74
C THR A 105 -7.86 9.86 6.91
N LEU A 106 -7.71 10.95 7.68
CA LEU A 106 -8.63 11.30 8.75
C LEU A 106 -10.07 11.50 8.23
N SER A 107 -10.23 12.13 7.07
CA SER A 107 -11.55 12.34 6.45
C SER A 107 -12.18 11.02 6.02
N VAL A 108 -11.39 10.09 5.45
CA VAL A 108 -11.88 8.73 5.11
C VAL A 108 -12.30 7.97 6.36
N ALA A 109 -11.51 8.00 7.43
CA ALA A 109 -11.86 7.34 8.69
C ALA A 109 -13.15 7.91 9.31
N LYS A 110 -13.30 9.24 9.33
CA LYS A 110 -14.55 9.90 9.76
C LYS A 110 -15.74 9.48 8.91
N ALA A 111 -15.58 9.40 7.60
CA ALA A 111 -16.64 8.96 6.70
C ALA A 111 -17.03 7.49 6.94
N CYS A 112 -16.06 6.61 7.20
CA CYS A 112 -16.31 5.21 7.58
C CYS A 112 -17.15 5.12 8.86
N THR A 113 -16.77 5.86 9.91
CA THR A 113 -17.51 5.91 11.18
C THR A 113 -18.93 6.43 10.98
N ARG A 114 -19.11 7.55 10.26
CA ARG A 114 -20.43 8.14 9.95
C ARG A 114 -21.33 7.22 9.13
N SER A 115 -20.73 6.42 8.24
CA SER A 115 -21.46 5.50 7.38
C SER A 115 -21.65 4.12 8.01
N HIS A 116 -21.21 3.91 9.25
CA HIS A 116 -21.24 2.62 9.96
C HIS A 116 -20.63 1.48 9.13
N ILE A 117 -19.50 1.74 8.48
CA ILE A 117 -18.78 0.74 7.70
C ILE A 117 -18.22 -0.34 8.63
N PRO A 118 -18.58 -1.64 8.47
CA PRO A 118 -18.10 -2.67 9.38
C PRO A 118 -16.58 -2.90 9.30
N ARG A 119 -15.99 -2.80 8.12
CA ARG A 119 -14.57 -3.16 7.90
C ARG A 119 -13.87 -2.17 6.98
N ALA A 120 -12.74 -1.64 7.45
CA ALA A 120 -11.95 -0.68 6.69
C ALA A 120 -10.44 -1.00 6.81
N ILE A 121 -9.74 -1.04 5.67
CA ILE A 121 -8.32 -1.34 5.62
C ILE A 121 -7.54 -0.21 4.95
N TYR A 122 -6.43 0.18 5.58
CA TYR A 122 -5.49 1.18 5.09
C TYR A 122 -4.27 0.52 4.46
N VAL A 123 -3.88 1.01 3.30
CA VAL A 123 -2.65 0.57 2.63
C VAL A 123 -1.49 1.48 3.04
N SER A 124 -0.66 0.98 3.93
CA SER A 124 0.57 1.63 4.40
C SER A 124 1.80 1.15 3.62
N THR A 125 2.99 1.40 4.14
CA THR A 125 4.27 1.17 3.47
C THR A 125 5.38 0.91 4.48
N ASP A 126 6.45 0.22 4.08
CA ASP A 126 7.72 0.10 4.80
C ASP A 126 8.35 1.46 5.17
N LYS A 127 8.08 2.50 4.37
CA LYS A 127 8.61 3.85 4.60
C LYS A 127 7.92 4.62 5.73
N ALA A 128 6.79 4.11 6.22
CA ALA A 128 6.11 4.61 7.41
C ALA A 128 6.85 4.23 8.71
N VAL A 129 7.69 3.20 8.65
CA VAL A 129 8.48 2.71 9.77
C VAL A 129 9.79 3.46 9.83
N ASP A 130 10.13 4.02 11.01
CA ASP A 130 11.33 4.84 11.20
C ASP A 130 11.56 5.83 10.04
N PRO A 131 10.60 6.74 9.79
CA PRO A 131 10.54 7.53 8.58
C PRO A 131 11.68 8.55 8.49
N VAL A 132 12.24 8.72 7.29
CA VAL A 132 13.28 9.73 6.99
C VAL A 132 12.82 10.73 5.92
N SER A 133 11.64 10.53 5.33
CA SER A 133 11.09 11.36 4.26
C SER A 133 9.71 11.91 4.63
N THR A 134 9.33 13.04 4.03
CA THR A 134 7.98 13.61 4.16
C THR A 134 6.90 12.58 3.80
N TYR A 135 7.13 11.79 2.74
CA TYR A 135 6.25 10.68 2.41
C TYR A 135 6.13 9.69 3.58
N GLY A 136 7.26 9.24 4.13
CA GLY A 136 7.29 8.32 5.27
C GLY A 136 6.59 8.88 6.50
N PHE A 137 6.92 10.12 6.91
CA PHE A 137 6.30 10.81 8.05
C PHE A 137 4.79 10.94 7.89
N THR A 138 4.32 11.36 6.71
CA THR A 138 2.88 11.51 6.46
C THR A 138 2.16 10.16 6.43
N LYS A 139 2.80 9.09 5.93
CA LYS A 139 2.23 7.75 5.92
C LYS A 139 2.19 7.12 7.31
N GLY A 140 3.23 7.31 8.13
CA GLY A 140 3.28 6.83 9.51
C GLY A 140 2.19 7.49 10.36
N LEU A 141 2.10 8.83 10.35
CA LEU A 141 1.05 9.54 11.07
C LEU A 141 -0.37 9.16 10.59
N ALA A 142 -0.54 8.94 9.29
CA ALA A 142 -1.82 8.49 8.74
C ALA A 142 -2.18 7.06 9.18
N GLU A 143 -1.20 6.18 9.31
CA GLU A 143 -1.37 4.82 9.84
C GLU A 143 -1.83 4.87 11.30
N ASP A 144 -1.19 5.71 12.13
CA ASP A 144 -1.57 5.91 13.53
C ASP A 144 -2.99 6.44 13.65
N ILE A 145 -3.34 7.50 12.90
CA ILE A 145 -4.71 8.06 12.86
C ILE A 145 -5.71 6.97 12.49
N TRP A 146 -5.38 6.14 11.49
CA TRP A 146 -6.27 5.10 11.02
C TRP A 146 -6.52 4.03 12.08
N ILE A 147 -5.46 3.52 12.71
CA ILE A 147 -5.56 2.50 13.75
C ILE A 147 -6.27 3.07 14.99
N HIS A 148 -5.93 4.29 15.42
CA HIS A 148 -6.58 4.95 16.57
C HIS A 148 -8.05 5.32 16.32
N SER A 149 -8.50 5.36 15.05
CA SER A 149 -9.93 5.55 14.75
C SER A 149 -10.82 4.43 15.30
N ASN A 150 -10.24 3.30 15.69
CA ASN A 150 -10.94 2.26 16.44
C ASN A 150 -11.48 2.75 17.79
N LEU A 151 -10.82 3.71 18.44
CA LEU A 151 -11.29 4.29 19.70
C LEU A 151 -12.54 5.16 19.53
N HIS A 152 -12.82 5.60 18.33
CA HIS A 152 -13.91 6.51 17.99
C HIS A 152 -15.04 5.87 17.19
N SER A 153 -15.03 4.53 17.06
CA SER A 153 -16.04 3.79 16.31
C SER A 153 -16.37 2.46 16.96
N ASP A 154 -17.62 2.26 17.31
CA ASP A 154 -18.10 0.98 17.84
C ASP A 154 -18.42 -0.03 16.74
N THR A 155 -18.60 0.44 15.50
CA THR A 155 -19.07 -0.39 14.36
C THR A 155 -17.99 -0.70 13.37
N CYS A 156 -17.01 0.20 13.16
CA CYS A 156 -15.97 0.01 12.15
C CYS A 156 -14.73 -0.68 12.75
N SER A 157 -14.28 -1.74 12.11
CA SER A 157 -12.99 -2.36 12.38
C SER A 157 -11.95 -1.77 11.42
N PHE A 158 -11.12 -0.87 11.95
CA PHE A 158 -10.00 -0.29 11.22
C PHE A 158 -8.76 -1.17 11.38
N MET A 159 -8.15 -1.55 10.26
CA MET A 159 -6.92 -2.33 10.18
C MET A 159 -6.01 -1.79 9.08
N ALA A 160 -4.73 -2.13 9.10
CA ALA A 160 -3.78 -1.66 8.09
C ALA A 160 -2.95 -2.81 7.51
N THR A 161 -2.39 -2.59 6.31
CA THR A 161 -1.34 -3.42 5.74
C THR A 161 -0.11 -2.57 5.51
N ARG A 162 1.07 -3.10 5.85
CA ARG A 162 2.36 -2.45 5.71
C ARG A 162 3.26 -3.35 4.87
N TYR A 163 3.68 -2.91 3.69
CA TYR A 163 4.54 -3.69 2.80
C TYR A 163 5.47 -2.78 1.98
N GLY A 164 6.50 -3.37 1.37
CA GLY A 164 7.52 -2.68 0.61
C GLY A 164 7.12 -2.30 -0.81
N ASN A 165 8.08 -2.31 -1.72
CA ASN A 165 7.87 -1.88 -3.09
C ASN A 165 7.02 -2.89 -3.88
N VAL A 166 6.16 -2.36 -4.74
CA VAL A 166 5.35 -3.16 -5.66
C VAL A 166 5.81 -2.94 -7.09
N ILE A 167 6.22 -4.01 -7.76
CA ILE A 167 6.64 -3.99 -9.17
C ILE A 167 5.42 -3.74 -10.06
N SER A 168 5.66 -3.18 -11.22
CA SER A 168 4.62 -2.79 -12.20
C SER A 168 3.66 -1.70 -11.73
N SER A 169 3.97 -1.05 -10.59
CA SER A 169 3.23 0.16 -10.21
C SER A 169 3.63 1.32 -11.13
N THR A 170 2.69 2.19 -11.44
CA THR A 170 2.92 3.39 -12.26
C THR A 170 4.11 4.21 -11.72
N LYS A 171 5.01 4.60 -12.61
CA LYS A 171 6.26 5.35 -12.32
C LYS A 171 7.24 4.58 -11.41
N SER A 172 7.30 3.24 -11.51
CA SER A 172 8.35 2.46 -10.86
C SER A 172 9.72 2.76 -11.51
N VAL A 173 10.80 2.60 -10.76
CA VAL A 173 12.18 2.76 -11.24
C VAL A 173 12.48 1.88 -12.45
N PHE A 174 11.84 0.74 -12.58
CA PHE A 174 12.03 -0.21 -13.68
C PHE A 174 11.62 0.35 -15.04
N HIS A 175 10.57 1.16 -15.13
CA HIS A 175 10.21 1.85 -16.38
C HIS A 175 11.29 2.83 -16.85
N GLN A 176 11.90 3.53 -15.89
CA GLN A 176 13.01 4.43 -16.19
C GLN A 176 14.25 3.66 -16.63
N TRP A 177 14.56 2.55 -15.96
CA TRP A 177 15.70 1.69 -16.30
C TRP A 177 15.53 1.02 -17.66
N GLU A 178 14.33 0.57 -17.98
CA GLU A 178 14.04 0.00 -19.31
C GLU A 178 14.27 1.02 -20.43
N LYS A 179 13.82 2.27 -20.23
CA LYS A 179 14.10 3.36 -21.17
C LYS A 179 15.59 3.61 -21.32
N LEU A 180 16.34 3.69 -20.21
CA LEU A 180 17.79 3.87 -20.25
C LEU A 180 18.50 2.71 -20.94
N ARG A 181 18.04 1.47 -20.71
CA ARG A 181 18.54 0.28 -21.40
C ARG A 181 18.36 0.39 -22.91
N MET A 182 17.19 0.81 -23.37
CA MET A 182 16.91 1.01 -24.82
C MET A 182 17.78 2.13 -25.42
N GLU A 183 18.12 3.12 -24.63
CA GLU A 183 19.00 4.24 -25.03
C GLU A 183 20.51 3.89 -24.89
N GLY A 184 20.87 2.70 -24.43
CA GLY A 184 22.25 2.29 -24.18
C GLY A 184 22.95 3.07 -23.07
N LYS A 185 22.19 3.70 -22.17
CA LYS A 185 22.69 4.52 -21.07
C LYS A 185 22.93 3.69 -19.80
N PRO A 186 23.87 4.10 -18.93
CA PRO A 186 24.10 3.46 -17.64
C PRO A 186 22.84 3.50 -16.75
N ILE A 187 22.72 2.50 -15.90
CA ILE A 187 21.59 2.36 -14.97
C ILE A 187 21.97 3.02 -13.63
N PRO A 188 21.31 4.11 -13.23
CA PRO A 188 21.65 4.81 -11.99
C PRO A 188 21.22 4.02 -10.76
N VAL A 189 22.15 3.88 -9.80
CA VAL A 189 21.93 3.27 -8.48
C VAL A 189 22.53 4.22 -7.43
N THR A 190 21.79 4.50 -6.37
CA THR A 190 22.21 5.50 -5.37
C THR A 190 23.36 5.02 -4.51
N HIS A 191 23.35 3.75 -4.09
CA HIS A 191 24.40 3.14 -3.28
C HIS A 191 24.48 1.63 -3.56
N PRO A 192 25.67 0.99 -3.54
CA PRO A 192 25.81 -0.42 -3.87
C PRO A 192 25.04 -1.36 -2.90
N ASP A 193 24.92 -0.99 -1.64
CA ASP A 193 24.34 -1.85 -0.61
C ASP A 193 22.84 -1.60 -0.35
N VAL A 194 22.19 -0.78 -1.17
CA VAL A 194 20.75 -0.52 -1.03
C VAL A 194 19.95 -1.78 -1.32
N THR A 195 19.15 -2.18 -0.35
CA THR A 195 18.19 -3.29 -0.52
C THR A 195 16.75 -2.81 -0.44
N ARG A 196 15.86 -3.48 -1.14
CA ARG A 196 14.42 -3.18 -1.11
C ARG A 196 13.63 -4.48 -1.11
N TYR A 197 12.51 -4.46 -0.37
CA TYR A 197 11.48 -5.47 -0.52
C TYR A 197 10.75 -5.28 -1.83
N TYR A 198 10.48 -6.37 -2.53
CA TYR A 198 9.66 -6.33 -3.75
C TYR A 198 8.55 -7.37 -3.72
N TRP A 199 7.43 -6.98 -4.28
CA TRP A 199 6.27 -7.84 -4.42
C TRP A 199 5.56 -7.58 -5.76
N THR A 200 4.77 -8.54 -6.23
CA THR A 200 3.90 -8.32 -7.41
C THR A 200 2.67 -7.51 -7.02
N LEU A 201 2.11 -6.80 -7.97
CA LEU A 201 0.88 -6.05 -7.77
C LEU A 201 -0.29 -6.98 -7.38
N SER A 202 -0.34 -8.17 -7.99
CA SER A 202 -1.36 -9.19 -7.69
C SER A 202 -1.24 -9.72 -6.27
N ASN A 203 -0.02 -10.00 -5.78
CA ASN A 203 0.20 -10.44 -4.41
C ASN A 203 -0.20 -9.35 -3.39
N ALA A 204 0.15 -8.08 -3.67
CA ALA A 204 -0.24 -6.96 -2.81
C ALA A 204 -1.77 -6.81 -2.74
N ALA A 205 -2.46 -6.89 -3.88
CA ALA A 205 -3.92 -6.82 -3.92
C ALA A 205 -4.58 -7.99 -3.18
N ASN A 206 -4.10 -9.21 -3.41
CA ASN A 206 -4.61 -10.41 -2.73
C ASN A 206 -4.38 -10.34 -1.21
N PHE A 207 -3.23 -9.82 -0.76
CA PHE A 207 -2.94 -9.65 0.66
C PHE A 207 -3.90 -8.66 1.32
N VAL A 208 -4.12 -7.49 0.69
CA VAL A 208 -5.09 -6.49 1.19
C VAL A 208 -6.49 -7.08 1.27
N LEU A 209 -6.94 -7.80 0.24
CA LEU A 209 -8.27 -8.41 0.22
C LEU A 209 -8.43 -9.48 1.30
N LYS A 210 -7.43 -10.35 1.49
CA LYS A 210 -7.46 -11.34 2.56
C LYS A 210 -7.51 -10.69 3.94
N ARG A 211 -6.68 -9.68 4.19
CA ARG A 211 -6.69 -8.98 5.49
C ARG A 211 -7.98 -8.19 5.71
N LEU A 212 -8.58 -7.63 4.67
CA LEU A 212 -9.91 -7.04 4.79
C LEU A 212 -10.99 -8.08 5.17
N GLU A 213 -10.85 -9.33 4.70
CA GLU A 213 -11.83 -10.40 4.93
C GLU A 213 -11.67 -11.07 6.31
N ASP A 214 -10.44 -11.39 6.72
CA ASP A 214 -10.13 -12.18 7.94
C ASP A 214 -9.40 -11.39 9.04
N GLY A 215 -8.92 -10.19 8.76
CA GLY A 215 -8.16 -9.39 9.70
C GLY A 215 -8.99 -8.90 10.89
N SER A 216 -8.31 -8.66 12.00
CA SER A 216 -8.89 -8.16 13.24
C SER A 216 -8.70 -6.66 13.41
N ARG A 217 -9.56 -6.06 14.22
CA ARG A 217 -9.58 -4.65 14.57
C ARG A 217 -8.26 -4.22 15.22
N GLY A 218 -7.74 -3.07 14.80
CA GLY A 218 -6.57 -2.43 15.40
C GLY A 218 -5.22 -3.03 15.04
N ILE A 219 -5.16 -3.99 14.12
CA ILE A 219 -3.94 -4.69 13.76
C ILE A 219 -3.34 -4.15 12.46
N ILE A 220 -2.02 -4.03 12.44
CA ILE A 220 -1.23 -3.77 11.25
C ILE A 220 -0.64 -5.10 10.75
N TYR A 221 -0.88 -5.44 9.51
CA TYR A 221 -0.42 -6.68 8.90
C TYR A 221 0.75 -6.42 7.97
N ALA A 222 1.86 -7.12 8.18
CA ALA A 222 3.03 -7.08 7.30
C ALA A 222 3.28 -8.47 6.69
N PRO A 223 3.36 -8.61 5.36
CA PRO A 223 3.67 -9.90 4.76
C PRO A 223 5.13 -10.28 4.95
N SER A 224 5.44 -11.58 4.93
CA SER A 224 6.81 -12.05 4.75
C SER A 224 7.23 -11.72 3.32
N MET A 225 8.21 -10.82 3.16
CA MET A 225 8.67 -10.33 1.86
C MET A 225 10.14 -10.68 1.65
N ARG A 226 10.49 -11.02 0.41
CA ARG A 226 11.88 -11.11 0.00
C ARG A 226 12.48 -9.73 -0.24
N SER A 227 13.75 -9.60 0.08
CA SER A 227 14.54 -8.41 -0.18
C SER A 227 15.59 -8.65 -1.27
N TYR A 228 15.90 -7.62 -2.01
CA TYR A 228 16.83 -7.70 -3.14
C TYR A 228 17.79 -6.52 -3.14
N LEU A 229 19.05 -6.80 -3.48
CA LEU A 229 20.07 -5.78 -3.69
C LEU A 229 19.76 -5.01 -4.98
N ILE A 230 19.54 -3.71 -4.89
CA ILE A 230 19.16 -2.86 -6.03
C ILE A 230 20.23 -2.85 -7.11
N HIS A 231 21.49 -2.86 -6.70
CA HIS A 231 22.63 -2.94 -7.61
C HIS A 231 22.61 -4.22 -8.47
N ASP A 232 22.20 -5.35 -7.91
CA ASP A 232 22.14 -6.60 -8.67
C ASP A 232 20.93 -6.63 -9.62
N ILE A 233 19.80 -6.09 -9.22
CA ILE A 233 18.66 -5.90 -10.13
C ILE A 233 19.06 -4.99 -11.30
N ALA A 234 19.79 -3.89 -11.03
CA ALA A 234 20.21 -2.95 -12.06
C ALA A 234 21.08 -3.62 -13.16
N LYS A 235 21.88 -4.64 -12.79
CA LYS A 235 22.68 -5.44 -13.76
C LYS A 235 21.81 -6.16 -14.81
N LEU A 236 20.56 -6.47 -14.51
CA LEU A 236 19.62 -7.08 -15.47
C LEU A 236 19.19 -6.10 -16.56
N TYR A 237 19.30 -4.79 -16.30
CA TYR A 237 18.92 -3.71 -17.22
C TYR A 237 20.13 -3.11 -17.96
N GLY A 238 21.34 -3.25 -17.44
CA GLY A 238 22.55 -2.69 -18.04
C GLY A 238 23.69 -2.54 -17.07
N THR A 239 24.63 -1.65 -17.37
CA THR A 239 25.78 -1.36 -16.48
C THR A 239 25.35 -0.41 -15.36
N PRO A 240 25.40 -0.83 -14.07
CA PRO A 240 25.08 0.05 -12.97
C PRO A 240 26.12 1.17 -12.81
N THR A 241 25.65 2.36 -12.47
CA THR A 241 26.51 3.50 -12.14
C THR A 241 26.04 4.10 -10.82
N ILE A 242 26.97 4.23 -9.86
CA ILE A 242 26.67 4.83 -8.57
C ILE A 242 26.55 6.35 -8.72
N THR A 243 25.37 6.87 -8.36
CA THR A 243 25.05 8.31 -8.48
C THR A 243 25.16 9.08 -7.17
N GLY A 244 25.38 8.38 -6.06
CA GLY A 244 25.35 8.97 -4.73
C GLY A 244 23.93 9.00 -4.12
N TRP A 245 23.88 9.31 -2.82
CA TRP A 245 22.64 9.34 -2.07
C TRP A 245 21.62 10.34 -2.62
N ARG A 246 20.36 9.91 -2.66
CA ARG A 246 19.24 10.83 -2.69
C ARG A 246 18.84 11.14 -1.25
N CYS A 247 18.67 12.40 -0.92
CA CYS A 247 18.07 12.79 0.35
C CYS A 247 16.53 12.88 0.12
N PRO A 248 15.71 12.21 0.91
CA PRO A 248 16.02 11.27 1.98
C PRO A 248 15.86 9.79 1.53
N GLU A 249 16.87 8.99 1.77
CA GLU A 249 16.84 7.55 1.43
C GLU A 249 17.51 6.71 2.54
N LYS A 250 16.99 5.49 2.80
CA LYS A 250 17.60 4.50 3.68
C LYS A 250 18.37 3.45 2.88
N ILE A 251 19.41 2.87 3.47
CA ILE A 251 20.09 1.70 2.89
C ILE A 251 19.11 0.52 2.86
N HIS A 252 18.52 0.22 4.02
CA HIS A 252 17.56 -0.86 4.19
C HIS A 252 16.23 -0.30 4.69
N GLU A 253 15.13 -0.79 4.17
CA GLU A 253 13.80 -0.54 4.72
C GLU A 253 13.44 -1.64 5.71
N ILE A 254 12.60 -1.32 6.69
CA ILE A 254 12.11 -2.25 7.70
C ILE A 254 10.58 -2.27 7.68
N LEU A 255 9.98 -3.40 8.08
CA LEU A 255 8.52 -3.54 8.15
C LEU A 255 7.96 -3.28 9.55
N TRP A 256 8.80 -3.33 10.58
CA TRP A 256 8.53 -2.89 11.96
C TRP A 256 9.84 -2.54 12.66
N THR A 257 9.75 -1.75 13.71
CA THR A 257 10.90 -1.33 14.53
C THR A 257 11.29 -2.41 15.54
N ASP A 258 12.49 -2.28 16.14
CA ASP A 258 12.90 -3.13 17.26
C ASP A 258 11.92 -3.01 18.44
N HIS A 259 11.37 -1.82 18.66
CA HIS A 259 10.34 -1.59 19.69
C HIS A 259 9.04 -2.36 19.37
N GLU A 260 8.57 -2.33 18.13
CA GLU A 260 7.38 -3.07 17.69
C GLU A 260 7.58 -4.59 17.72
N THR A 261 8.83 -5.08 17.79
CA THR A 261 9.11 -6.53 17.84
C THR A 261 8.45 -7.21 19.05
N SER A 262 8.37 -6.52 20.20
CA SER A 262 7.75 -7.05 21.42
C SER A 262 6.25 -7.33 21.30
N TYR A 263 5.56 -6.69 20.35
CA TYR A 263 4.13 -6.89 20.06
C TYR A 263 3.86 -7.32 18.61
N THR A 264 4.83 -7.92 17.97
CA THR A 264 4.68 -8.51 16.63
C THR A 264 4.67 -10.03 16.73
N THR A 265 3.64 -10.64 16.16
CA THR A 265 3.47 -12.10 16.16
C THR A 265 3.59 -12.63 14.73
N SER A 266 4.37 -13.70 14.56
CA SER A 266 4.44 -14.43 13.29
C SER A 266 3.19 -15.29 13.08
N MET A 267 2.57 -15.14 11.91
CA MET A 267 1.41 -15.92 11.48
C MET A 267 1.76 -16.85 10.29
N GLY A 268 3.04 -17.23 10.18
CA GLY A 268 3.57 -18.05 9.10
C GLY A 268 3.97 -17.23 7.87
N HIS A 269 3.03 -16.84 7.02
CA HIS A 269 3.32 -16.08 5.80
C HIS A 269 3.19 -14.57 5.96
N TYR A 270 2.83 -14.10 7.14
CA TYR A 270 2.73 -12.68 7.48
C TYR A 270 2.91 -12.49 8.98
N TYR A 271 3.02 -11.24 9.38
CA TYR A 271 3.17 -10.79 10.76
C TYR A 271 1.99 -9.90 11.13
N ALA A 272 1.50 -10.05 12.36
CA ALA A 272 0.50 -9.19 12.98
C ALA A 272 1.19 -8.31 14.00
N ILE A 273 1.13 -6.99 13.81
CA ILE A 273 1.71 -5.98 14.68
C ILE A 273 0.56 -5.37 15.46
N TYR A 274 0.63 -5.46 16.78
CA TYR A 274 -0.37 -4.96 17.71
C TYR A 274 0.14 -3.63 18.28
N PRO A 275 -0.42 -2.47 17.92
CA PRO A 275 0.02 -1.20 18.48
C PRO A 275 -0.08 -1.20 20.02
N GLU A 276 0.91 -0.63 20.70
CA GLU A 276 1.04 -0.62 22.17
C GLU A 276 -0.17 0.01 22.88
N SER A 277 -0.84 0.95 22.23
CA SER A 277 -2.04 1.62 22.71
C SER A 277 -3.32 0.80 22.52
N HIS A 278 -3.23 -0.50 22.26
CA HIS A 278 -4.41 -1.33 22.04
C HIS A 278 -5.18 -1.53 23.36
N PRO A 279 -6.30 -0.83 23.59
CA PRO A 279 -7.04 -0.88 24.86
C PRO A 279 -7.80 -2.21 25.07
N TRP A 280 -7.68 -3.12 24.14
CA TRP A 280 -8.46 -4.37 24.08
C TRP A 280 -7.71 -5.59 24.65
N GLY A 281 -6.76 -5.34 25.53
CA GLY A 281 -6.27 -6.15 26.65
C GLY A 281 -6.22 -7.67 26.57
N ASP A 282 -6.13 -8.27 25.39
CA ASP A 282 -5.81 -9.69 25.29
C ASP A 282 -4.31 -9.89 25.43
N THR A 283 -3.89 -10.70 26.38
CA THR A 283 -2.50 -11.05 26.64
C THR A 283 -1.95 -11.78 25.40
N PHE A 284 -1.27 -11.04 24.54
CA PHE A 284 -0.65 -11.64 23.34
C PHE A 284 0.57 -12.44 23.74
N MET A 285 0.66 -13.67 23.24
CA MET A 285 1.87 -14.47 23.38
C MET A 285 2.96 -13.81 22.55
N VAL A 286 3.94 -13.26 23.22
CA VAL A 286 5.15 -12.69 22.61
C VAL A 286 5.85 -13.79 21.82
N GLY A 287 5.79 -13.71 20.50
CA GLY A 287 6.61 -14.54 19.62
C GLY A 287 8.08 -14.14 19.74
N MET A 288 9.02 -15.05 19.42
CA MET A 288 10.44 -14.71 19.39
C MET A 288 10.69 -13.50 18.49
N PRO A 289 11.62 -12.59 18.85
CA PRO A 289 11.96 -11.43 18.03
C PRO A 289 12.35 -11.88 16.62
N VAL A 290 11.62 -11.42 15.63
CA VAL A 290 11.91 -11.66 14.21
C VAL A 290 12.47 -10.36 13.65
N THR A 291 13.73 -10.39 13.24
CA THR A 291 14.35 -9.23 12.58
C THR A 291 13.74 -9.03 11.20
N SER A 292 13.13 -7.90 10.99
CA SER A 292 12.50 -7.50 9.72
C SER A 292 13.47 -6.84 8.74
N THR A 293 14.74 -6.72 9.13
CA THR A 293 15.73 -6.04 8.30
C THR A 293 15.96 -6.77 6.99
N CYS A 294 15.98 -6.02 5.91
CA CYS A 294 16.39 -6.44 4.58
C CYS A 294 17.91 -6.70 4.56
N SER A 295 18.41 -7.60 5.42
CA SER A 295 19.84 -7.81 5.66
C SER A 295 20.49 -8.84 4.75
N SER A 296 19.71 -9.71 4.13
CA SER A 296 20.18 -10.67 3.12
C SER A 296 19.42 -10.46 1.82
N ALA A 297 20.13 -10.16 0.74
CA ALA A 297 19.56 -10.14 -0.59
C ALA A 297 19.31 -11.57 -1.06
N ASP A 298 18.08 -11.90 -1.40
CA ASP A 298 17.74 -13.14 -2.09
C ASP A 298 18.42 -13.17 -3.46
N HIS A 299 18.68 -14.34 -4.00
CA HIS A 299 19.41 -14.48 -5.26
C HIS A 299 18.70 -13.76 -6.41
N ILE A 300 19.46 -13.08 -7.25
CA ILE A 300 18.97 -12.35 -8.44
C ILE A 300 18.20 -13.26 -9.43
N SER A 301 18.50 -14.55 -9.46
CA SER A 301 17.76 -15.55 -10.23
C SER A 301 16.30 -15.64 -9.81
N ASP A 302 16.01 -15.51 -8.51
CA ASP A 302 14.65 -15.53 -7.99
C ASP A 302 13.90 -14.26 -8.38
N PHE A 303 14.57 -13.11 -8.35
CA PHE A 303 13.98 -11.87 -8.84
C PHE A 303 13.59 -11.96 -10.33
N LYS A 304 14.50 -12.49 -11.16
CA LYS A 304 14.22 -12.67 -12.59
C LYS A 304 13.03 -13.58 -12.82
N LYS A 305 12.99 -14.72 -12.14
CA LYS A 305 11.89 -15.69 -12.21
C LYS A 305 10.55 -15.09 -11.74
N ASP A 306 10.57 -14.42 -10.60
CA ASP A 306 9.36 -13.92 -9.94
C ASP A 306 8.77 -12.69 -10.65
N PHE A 307 9.60 -11.87 -11.31
CA PHE A 307 9.19 -10.53 -11.73
C PHE A 307 9.44 -10.19 -13.20
N ILE A 308 10.36 -10.89 -13.87
CA ILE A 308 10.67 -10.64 -15.28
C ILE A 308 10.08 -11.74 -16.16
N ASP A 309 10.41 -13.00 -15.89
CA ASP A 309 9.97 -14.13 -16.72
C ASP A 309 8.47 -14.44 -16.54
N GLY A 310 7.89 -14.15 -15.39
CA GLY A 310 6.44 -14.30 -15.11
C GLY A 310 5.53 -13.28 -15.80
N HIS A 311 6.08 -12.25 -16.46
CA HIS A 311 5.31 -11.21 -17.16
C HIS A 311 5.37 -11.35 -18.70
N THR A 312 6.03 -12.38 -19.21
CA THR A 312 6.14 -12.68 -20.66
C THR A 312 5.18 -13.78 -21.13
N ALA A 313 4.22 -14.17 -20.26
CA ALA A 313 3.18 -15.16 -20.59
C ALA A 313 1.79 -14.52 -20.63
#